data_81d74fb49c007649d4efeee262f28e12
#
_entry.id   81d74fb49c007649d4efeee262f28e12
#
_cell.length_a   1.000
_cell.length_b   1.000
_cell.length_c   1.000
_cell.angle_alpha   90.00
_cell.angle_beta   90.00
_cell.angle_gamma   90.00
#
_symmetry.space_group_name_H-M   'P 1'
#
loop_
_entity.id
_entity.type
_entity.pdbx_description
1 polymer ?
#
loop_
_entity_poly.entity_id
_entity_poly.type
_entity_poly.pdbx_seq_one_letter_code
_entity_poly.pdbx_strand_id
1 'polypeptide(L)'
;MKLAGIHHVTLLVDDRDKAAWFYGEVLGLEEKGRPSFDFPGLFYWAGSGKQEIHLIVTAKPLQREELFIERENGENVSLRHVHRHAALLCPDVEAYEKRLTDQGIKVLFSEKLSKTFDDELNRNLVDSWAVMYNAIPLFVRDPFDNLLELVPSKSLEAT
;
A
#
# COMPACT_ATOMS: atom_id res chain seq x y z
N MET A 1 6.91 -16.29 -25.58
CA MET A 1 7.67 -15.48 -24.60
C MET A 1 6.71 -15.07 -23.49
N LYS A 2 7.13 -15.14 -22.21
CA LYS A 2 6.32 -14.69 -21.06
C LYS A 2 7.12 -13.67 -20.26
N LEU A 3 6.46 -12.67 -19.65
CA LEU A 3 7.09 -11.79 -18.69
C LEU A 3 7.49 -12.60 -17.43
N ALA A 4 8.59 -12.20 -16.79
CA ALA A 4 9.13 -12.93 -15.63
C ALA A 4 8.53 -12.48 -14.29
N GLY A 5 7.95 -11.29 -14.24
CA GLY A 5 7.36 -10.71 -13.03
C GLY A 5 7.43 -9.18 -12.99
N ILE A 6 7.10 -8.62 -11.83
CA ILE A 6 7.24 -7.19 -11.55
C ILE A 6 8.64 -6.95 -10.98
N HIS A 7 9.37 -5.97 -11.53
CA HIS A 7 10.69 -5.59 -11.04
C HIS A 7 10.58 -4.51 -9.95
N HIS A 8 9.84 -3.44 -10.21
CA HIS A 8 9.65 -2.35 -9.26
C HIS A 8 8.31 -1.66 -9.43
N VAL A 9 7.93 -0.93 -8.40
CA VAL A 9 6.87 0.08 -8.44
C VAL A 9 7.49 1.45 -8.16
N THR A 10 6.94 2.50 -8.78
CA THR A 10 7.37 3.87 -8.56
C THR A 10 6.24 4.64 -7.89
N LEU A 11 6.57 5.32 -6.79
CA LEU A 11 5.67 6.19 -6.06
C LEU A 11 6.23 7.61 -6.04
N LEU A 12 5.35 8.60 -6.05
CA LEU A 12 5.74 9.99 -5.99
C LEU A 12 5.65 10.48 -4.55
N VAL A 13 6.64 11.28 -4.13
CA VAL A 13 6.71 11.92 -2.82
C VAL A 13 7.15 13.38 -3.01
N ASP A 14 6.88 14.26 -2.06
CA ASP A 14 7.25 15.68 -2.16
C ASP A 14 8.21 16.13 -1.04
N ASP A 15 8.57 15.23 -0.12
CA ASP A 15 9.53 15.46 0.95
C ASP A 15 10.39 14.20 1.14
N ARG A 16 11.69 14.32 0.88
CA ARG A 16 12.64 13.21 0.93
C ARG A 16 12.82 12.66 2.33
N ASP A 17 12.92 13.52 3.32
CA ASP A 17 13.25 13.11 4.70
C ASP A 17 12.05 12.45 5.37
N LYS A 18 10.87 12.98 5.12
CA LYS A 18 9.60 12.38 5.53
C LYS A 18 9.36 11.03 4.84
N ALA A 19 9.76 10.88 3.57
CA ALA A 19 9.71 9.61 2.86
C ALA A 19 10.70 8.60 3.46
N ALA A 20 11.94 9.02 3.74
CA ALA A 20 12.94 8.17 4.37
C ALA A 20 12.47 7.66 5.74
N TRP A 21 11.89 8.54 6.55
CA TRP A 21 11.28 8.15 7.82
C TRP A 21 10.16 7.11 7.64
N PHE A 22 9.20 7.38 6.75
CA PHE A 22 8.05 6.49 6.60
C PHE A 22 8.44 5.11 6.02
N TYR A 23 9.17 5.10 4.89
CA TYR A 23 9.51 3.84 4.22
C TYR A 23 10.65 3.09 4.93
N GLY A 24 11.65 3.80 5.43
CA GLY A 24 12.77 3.19 6.14
C GLY A 24 12.45 2.85 7.59
N GLU A 25 11.97 3.82 8.38
CA GLU A 25 11.80 3.61 9.82
C GLU A 25 10.43 3.05 10.17
N VAL A 26 9.32 3.56 9.61
CA VAL A 26 7.97 3.09 9.94
C VAL A 26 7.67 1.75 9.26
N LEU A 27 7.91 1.61 7.96
CA LEU A 27 7.69 0.34 7.27
C LEU A 27 8.86 -0.64 7.45
N GLY A 28 10.05 -0.17 7.81
CA GLY A 28 11.21 -1.02 8.03
C GLY A 28 11.83 -1.57 6.74
N LEU A 29 11.67 -0.86 5.62
CA LEU A 29 12.29 -1.25 4.35
C LEU A 29 13.77 -0.88 4.34
N GLU A 30 14.60 -1.73 3.75
CA GLU A 30 16.03 -1.50 3.58
C GLU A 30 16.28 -0.56 2.41
N GLU A 31 16.95 0.58 2.66
CA GLU A 31 17.33 1.51 1.59
C GLU A 31 18.40 0.86 0.70
N LYS A 32 18.16 0.95 -0.59
CA LYS A 32 19.06 0.48 -1.64
C LYS A 32 19.84 1.64 -2.24
N GLY A 33 21.12 1.44 -2.54
CA GLY A 33 21.87 2.38 -3.36
C GLY A 33 21.20 2.59 -4.72
N ARG A 34 21.04 3.85 -5.12
CA ARG A 34 20.49 4.21 -6.44
C ARG A 34 21.59 4.72 -7.38
N PRO A 35 21.43 4.51 -8.71
CA PRO A 35 22.28 5.18 -9.69
C PRO A 35 22.20 6.70 -9.57
N SER A 36 23.24 7.40 -10.06
CA SER A 36 23.25 8.86 -10.09
C SER A 36 22.29 9.34 -11.19
N PHE A 37 21.04 9.62 -10.81
CA PHE A 37 20.07 10.31 -11.65
C PHE A 37 20.11 11.81 -11.39
N ASP A 38 19.69 12.60 -12.36
CA ASP A 38 19.59 14.07 -12.28
C ASP A 38 18.33 14.58 -11.55
N PHE A 39 17.57 13.68 -10.93
CA PHE A 39 16.40 13.97 -10.11
C PHE A 39 16.52 13.33 -8.72
N PRO A 40 15.95 13.93 -7.66
CA PRO A 40 16.01 13.39 -6.32
C PRO A 40 15.08 12.17 -6.14
N GLY A 41 15.47 11.23 -5.28
CA GLY A 41 14.67 10.05 -4.97
C GLY A 41 15.36 9.12 -3.99
N LEU A 42 14.63 8.09 -3.56
CA LEU A 42 15.08 7.01 -2.67
C LEU A 42 14.67 5.67 -3.27
N PHE A 43 15.49 4.66 -3.12
CA PHE A 43 15.19 3.30 -3.55
C PHE A 43 15.24 2.37 -2.36
N TYR A 44 14.28 1.46 -2.28
CA TYR A 44 14.16 0.46 -1.22
C TYR A 44 13.97 -0.93 -1.79
N TRP A 45 14.45 -1.94 -1.05
CA TRP A 45 14.09 -3.32 -1.29
C TRP A 45 12.67 -3.60 -0.76
N ALA A 46 11.84 -4.22 -1.59
CA ALA A 46 10.50 -4.68 -1.20
C ALA A 46 10.58 -6.13 -0.70
N GLY A 47 11.10 -6.31 0.51
CA GLY A 47 11.28 -7.62 1.12
C GLY A 47 12.57 -8.34 0.71
N SER A 48 12.60 -9.67 0.87
CA SER A 48 13.78 -10.52 0.60
C SER A 48 14.01 -10.83 -0.88
N GLY A 49 13.13 -10.37 -1.77
CA GLY A 49 13.21 -10.57 -3.21
C GLY A 49 14.08 -9.52 -3.89
N LYS A 50 14.01 -9.52 -5.23
CA LYS A 50 14.67 -8.50 -6.07
C LYS A 50 13.72 -7.37 -6.49
N GLN A 51 12.53 -7.32 -5.92
CA GLN A 51 11.56 -6.27 -6.19
C GLN A 51 11.96 -5.00 -5.43
N GLU A 52 11.67 -3.86 -6.02
CA GLU A 52 12.10 -2.57 -5.51
C GLU A 52 10.92 -1.59 -5.42
N ILE A 53 11.03 -0.64 -4.49
CA ILE A 53 10.18 0.56 -4.45
C ILE A 53 11.07 1.74 -4.77
N HIS A 54 10.72 2.47 -5.83
CA HIS A 54 11.37 3.71 -6.21
C HIS A 54 10.50 4.89 -5.76
N LEU A 55 11.03 5.76 -4.93
CA LEU A 55 10.40 7.01 -4.53
C LEU A 55 11.03 8.13 -5.33
N ILE A 56 10.23 8.83 -6.13
CA ILE A 56 10.68 10.00 -6.89
C ILE A 56 10.18 11.25 -6.18
N VAL A 57 11.11 12.12 -5.80
CA VAL A 57 10.79 13.37 -5.11
C VAL A 57 10.36 14.42 -6.12
N THR A 58 9.14 14.92 -6.01
CA THR A 58 8.59 15.97 -6.88
C THR A 58 8.75 17.34 -6.22
N ALA A 59 8.86 18.40 -7.04
CA ALA A 59 8.94 19.77 -6.56
C ALA A 59 7.58 20.37 -6.19
N LYS A 60 6.48 19.65 -6.39
CA LYS A 60 5.11 20.13 -6.15
C LYS A 60 4.35 19.08 -5.35
N PRO A 61 3.47 19.52 -4.43
CA PRO A 61 2.53 18.63 -3.76
C PRO A 61 1.72 17.82 -4.77
N LEU A 62 1.51 16.56 -4.44
CA LEU A 62 0.71 15.66 -5.27
C LEU A 62 -0.77 15.98 -5.08
N GLN A 63 -1.49 16.07 -6.21
CA GLN A 63 -2.94 16.25 -6.17
C GLN A 63 -3.63 14.88 -6.19
N ARG A 64 -4.59 14.70 -5.31
CA ARG A 64 -5.46 13.52 -5.33
C ARG A 64 -6.43 13.58 -6.49
N GLU A 65 -6.50 12.51 -7.25
CA GLU A 65 -7.67 12.23 -8.09
C GLU A 65 -8.60 11.30 -7.34
N GLU A 66 -9.84 11.72 -7.11
CA GLU A 66 -10.89 10.80 -6.68
C GLU A 66 -11.31 9.97 -7.87
N LEU A 67 -11.11 8.65 -7.79
CA LEU A 67 -11.57 7.72 -8.80
C LEU A 67 -12.89 7.11 -8.36
N PHE A 68 -13.81 7.05 -9.30
CA PHE A 68 -15.09 6.39 -9.14
C PHE A 68 -15.19 5.23 -10.13
N ILE A 69 -15.82 4.15 -9.72
CA ILE A 69 -16.32 3.13 -10.65
C ILE A 69 -17.84 3.22 -10.70
N GLU A 70 -18.37 3.05 -11.88
CA GLU A 70 -19.79 2.86 -12.10
C GLU A 70 -20.13 1.39 -11.88
N ARG A 71 -21.06 1.12 -10.98
CA ARG A 71 -21.61 -0.20 -10.78
C ARG A 71 -22.57 -0.57 -11.92
N GLU A 72 -22.90 -1.86 -12.07
CA GLU A 72 -23.89 -2.34 -13.02
C GLU A 72 -25.28 -1.69 -12.86
N ASN A 73 -25.59 -1.20 -11.65
CA ASN A 73 -26.84 -0.46 -11.37
C ASN A 73 -26.74 1.06 -11.66
N GLY A 74 -25.62 1.56 -12.22
CA GLY A 74 -25.40 2.97 -12.54
C GLY A 74 -24.95 3.84 -11.38
N GLU A 75 -24.74 3.29 -10.18
CA GLU A 75 -24.20 4.05 -9.06
C GLU A 75 -22.69 4.26 -9.16
N ASN A 76 -22.23 5.48 -8.96
CA ASN A 76 -20.81 5.79 -8.83
C ASN A 76 -20.32 5.54 -7.39
N VAL A 77 -19.37 4.64 -7.24
CA VAL A 77 -18.75 4.31 -5.95
C VAL A 77 -17.32 4.81 -5.93
N SER A 78 -16.99 5.59 -4.91
CA SER A 78 -15.61 6.00 -4.67
C SER A 78 -14.79 4.81 -4.22
N LEU A 79 -13.75 4.48 -5.00
CA LEU A 79 -12.80 3.42 -4.69
C LEU A 79 -11.72 3.87 -3.71
N ARG A 80 -12.08 4.56 -2.65
CA ARG A 80 -11.12 5.15 -1.69
C ARG A 80 -10.05 4.18 -1.18
N HIS A 81 -10.31 2.86 -1.26
CA HIS A 81 -9.45 1.83 -0.67
C HIS A 81 -8.90 0.82 -1.67
N VAL A 82 -9.24 0.88 -2.96
CA VAL A 82 -8.91 -0.23 -3.89
C VAL A 82 -8.17 0.23 -5.15
N HIS A 83 -8.15 1.51 -5.46
CA HIS A 83 -7.52 2.00 -6.68
C HIS A 83 -6.07 2.44 -6.48
N ARG A 84 -5.24 2.22 -7.49
CA ARG A 84 -3.83 2.68 -7.57
C ARG A 84 -3.07 2.49 -6.26
N HIS A 85 -2.87 1.25 -5.85
CA HIS A 85 -2.09 0.93 -4.66
C HIS A 85 -0.87 0.09 -5.00
N ALA A 86 0.11 0.11 -4.11
CA ALA A 86 1.18 -0.86 -4.08
C ALA A 86 0.87 -1.89 -2.99
N ALA A 87 0.83 -3.17 -3.35
CA ALA A 87 0.62 -4.25 -2.40
C ALA A 87 1.98 -4.82 -1.98
N LEU A 88 2.19 -4.91 -0.67
CA LEU A 88 3.41 -5.41 -0.04
C LEU A 88 3.07 -6.63 0.82
N LEU A 89 3.87 -7.68 0.73
CA LEU A 89 3.73 -8.83 1.61
C LEU A 89 4.16 -8.47 3.03
N CYS A 90 3.30 -8.78 3.98
CA CYS A 90 3.48 -8.46 5.40
C CYS A 90 3.43 -9.74 6.24
N PRO A 91 4.50 -10.09 6.98
CA PRO A 91 4.52 -11.30 7.80
C PRO A 91 3.56 -11.23 8.98
N ASP A 92 3.33 -10.03 9.53
CA ASP A 92 2.49 -9.81 10.71
C ASP A 92 1.73 -8.47 10.57
N VAL A 93 0.54 -8.55 10.01
CA VAL A 93 -0.31 -7.37 9.76
C VAL A 93 -0.76 -6.70 11.06
N GLU A 94 -1.02 -7.47 12.12
CA GLU A 94 -1.45 -6.90 13.42
C GLU A 94 -0.33 -6.09 14.07
N ALA A 95 0.91 -6.60 14.04
CA ALA A 95 2.07 -5.87 14.53
C ALA A 95 2.31 -4.59 13.74
N TYR A 96 2.10 -4.61 12.43
CA TYR A 96 2.19 -3.41 11.58
C TYR A 96 1.05 -2.43 11.85
N GLU A 97 -0.19 -2.90 12.05
CA GLU A 97 -1.31 -2.03 12.44
C GLU A 97 -0.99 -1.27 13.72
N LYS A 98 -0.49 -2.00 14.74
CA LYS A 98 -0.06 -1.37 15.98
C LYS A 98 1.06 -0.35 15.77
N ARG A 99 2.11 -0.73 15.03
CA ARG A 99 3.25 0.15 14.75
C ARG A 99 2.84 1.44 14.04
N LEU A 100 2.00 1.35 13.02
CA LEU A 100 1.46 2.50 12.29
C LEU A 100 0.66 3.41 13.22
N THR A 101 -0.22 2.82 14.03
CA THR A 101 -1.06 3.56 14.97
C THR A 101 -0.23 4.26 16.05
N ASP A 102 0.79 3.59 16.60
CA ASP A 102 1.72 4.16 17.59
C ASP A 102 2.50 5.37 17.02
N GLN A 103 2.72 5.42 15.71
CA GLN A 103 3.34 6.55 14.99
C GLN A 103 2.31 7.61 14.53
N GLY A 104 1.06 7.50 14.94
CA GLY A 104 -0.02 8.42 14.56
C GLY A 104 -0.47 8.32 13.10
N ILE A 105 -0.12 7.23 12.41
CA ILE A 105 -0.53 6.98 11.04
C ILE A 105 -1.91 6.34 11.03
N LYS A 106 -2.82 6.95 10.28
CA LYS A 106 -4.20 6.47 10.17
C LYS A 106 -4.27 5.24 9.28
N VAL A 107 -4.62 4.11 9.86
CA VAL A 107 -5.04 2.91 9.11
C VAL A 107 -6.43 3.16 8.53
N LEU A 108 -6.60 2.87 7.24
CA LEU A 108 -7.86 3.08 6.51
C LEU A 108 -8.77 1.86 6.60
N PHE A 109 -8.16 0.67 6.57
CA PHE A 109 -8.86 -0.59 6.63
C PHE A 109 -7.96 -1.65 7.27
N SER A 110 -8.54 -2.53 8.10
CA SER A 110 -7.90 -3.70 8.68
C SER A 110 -8.97 -4.69 9.11
N GLU A 111 -8.59 -5.91 9.50
CA GLU A 111 -9.52 -6.88 10.06
C GLU A 111 -10.26 -6.34 11.30
N LYS A 112 -9.56 -5.60 12.13
CA LYS A 112 -10.16 -4.96 13.33
C LYS A 112 -11.17 -3.90 12.94
N LEU A 113 -10.83 -3.02 12.00
CA LEU A 113 -11.72 -1.95 11.54
C LEU A 113 -12.89 -2.49 10.73
N SER A 114 -12.71 -3.58 9.97
CA SER A 114 -13.80 -4.18 9.19
C SER A 114 -15.01 -4.56 10.05
N LYS A 115 -14.78 -4.94 11.29
CA LYS A 115 -15.83 -5.29 12.27
C LYS A 115 -16.64 -4.08 12.75
N THR A 116 -16.19 -2.85 12.47
CA THR A 116 -16.87 -1.60 12.82
C THR A 116 -17.71 -1.02 11.68
N PHE A 117 -17.57 -1.56 10.46
CA PHE A 117 -18.33 -1.12 9.30
C PHE A 117 -19.61 -1.94 9.17
N ASP A 118 -20.74 -1.27 9.10
CA ASP A 118 -22.06 -1.89 9.00
C ASP A 118 -22.74 -1.68 7.62
N ASP A 119 -21.91 -1.57 6.58
CA ASP A 119 -22.42 -1.45 5.22
C ASP A 119 -22.12 -2.70 4.37
N GLU A 120 -22.99 -2.98 3.43
CA GLU A 120 -22.93 -4.15 2.56
C GLU A 120 -21.68 -4.18 1.70
N LEU A 121 -21.20 -3.01 1.24
CA LEU A 121 -20.01 -2.91 0.40
C LEU A 121 -18.77 -3.39 1.16
N ASN A 122 -18.59 -2.94 2.40
CA ASN A 122 -17.45 -3.37 3.22
C ASN A 122 -17.54 -4.86 3.56
N ARG A 123 -18.72 -5.39 3.85
CA ARG A 123 -18.90 -6.85 4.04
C ARG A 123 -18.48 -7.63 2.81
N ASN A 124 -18.95 -7.24 1.63
CA ASN A 124 -18.60 -7.91 0.36
C ASN A 124 -17.10 -7.83 0.05
N LEU A 125 -16.43 -6.72 0.36
CA LEU A 125 -14.97 -6.60 0.22
C LEU A 125 -14.24 -7.52 1.18
N VAL A 126 -14.64 -7.58 2.45
CA VAL A 126 -14.05 -8.48 3.47
C VAL A 126 -14.17 -9.93 3.02
N ASP A 127 -15.36 -10.35 2.58
CA ASP A 127 -15.59 -11.71 2.11
C ASP A 127 -14.75 -12.02 0.86
N SER A 128 -14.64 -11.09 -0.07
CA SER A 128 -13.81 -11.23 -1.28
C SER A 128 -12.33 -11.37 -0.94
N TRP A 129 -11.79 -10.57 -0.02
CA TRP A 129 -10.39 -10.69 0.42
C TRP A 129 -10.14 -11.96 1.21
N ALA A 130 -11.08 -12.36 2.09
CA ALA A 130 -10.99 -13.62 2.81
C ALA A 130 -10.90 -14.82 1.85
N VAL A 131 -11.66 -14.81 0.75
CA VAL A 131 -11.60 -15.84 -0.29
C VAL A 131 -10.29 -15.73 -1.11
N MET A 132 -9.90 -14.53 -1.53
CA MET A 132 -8.76 -14.31 -2.43
C MET A 132 -7.41 -14.56 -1.74
N TYR A 133 -7.26 -14.10 -0.51
CA TYR A 133 -5.99 -14.10 0.22
C TYR A 133 -5.98 -15.03 1.43
N ASN A 134 -7.09 -15.68 1.76
CA ASN A 134 -7.30 -16.39 3.03
C ASN A 134 -6.95 -15.50 4.25
N ALA A 135 -7.11 -14.20 4.11
CA ALA A 135 -6.78 -13.19 5.11
C ALA A 135 -7.34 -11.82 4.72
N ILE A 136 -7.42 -10.92 5.70
CA ILE A 136 -7.82 -9.53 5.48
C ILE A 136 -6.55 -8.66 5.40
N PRO A 137 -6.32 -7.92 4.31
CA PRO A 137 -5.20 -7.00 4.21
C PRO A 137 -5.42 -5.75 5.06
N LEU A 138 -4.33 -5.01 5.29
CA LEU A 138 -4.36 -3.70 5.90
C LEU A 138 -4.11 -2.63 4.84
N PHE A 139 -4.95 -1.59 4.82
CA PHE A 139 -4.75 -0.44 3.94
C PHE A 139 -4.34 0.78 4.73
N VAL A 140 -3.31 1.45 4.25
CA VAL A 140 -2.78 2.69 4.83
C VAL A 140 -2.37 3.66 3.72
N ARG A 141 -2.43 4.95 4.01
CA ARG A 141 -1.80 5.95 3.16
C ARG A 141 -0.46 6.35 3.75
N ASP A 142 0.52 6.48 2.87
CA ASP A 142 1.76 7.13 3.24
C ASP A 142 1.53 8.66 3.47
N PRO A 143 2.53 9.39 3.99
CA PRO A 143 2.40 10.83 4.20
C PRO A 143 2.16 11.67 2.94
N PHE A 144 2.29 11.10 1.76
CA PHE A 144 2.13 11.72 0.44
C PHE A 144 0.87 11.25 -0.28
N ASP A 145 0.05 10.47 0.44
CA ASP A 145 -1.23 9.98 -0.03
C ASP A 145 -1.16 8.79 -1.01
N ASN A 146 0.01 8.17 -1.18
CA ASN A 146 0.07 6.89 -1.86
C ASN A 146 -0.66 5.84 -1.03
N LEU A 147 -1.51 5.05 -1.69
CA LEU A 147 -2.21 3.94 -1.05
C LEU A 147 -1.31 2.71 -1.03
N LEU A 148 -1.14 2.13 0.15
CA LEU A 148 -0.40 0.90 0.37
C LEU A 148 -1.35 -0.16 0.93
N GLU A 149 -1.25 -1.37 0.38
CA GLU A 149 -1.91 -2.57 0.88
C GLU A 149 -0.86 -3.48 1.51
N LEU A 150 -1.01 -3.84 2.77
CA LEU A 150 -0.17 -4.83 3.43
C LEU A 150 -0.92 -6.16 3.45
N VAL A 151 -0.49 -7.07 2.57
CA VAL A 151 -1.12 -8.38 2.37
C VAL A 151 -0.42 -9.40 3.26
N PRO A 152 -1.13 -10.16 4.11
CA PRO A 152 -0.53 -11.19 4.93
C PRO A 152 0.27 -12.19 4.08
N SER A 153 1.56 -12.41 4.38
CA SER A 153 2.43 -13.28 3.57
C SER A 153 1.96 -14.75 3.51
N LYS A 154 1.22 -15.21 4.54
CA LYS A 154 0.56 -16.53 4.53
C LYS A 154 -0.47 -16.71 3.41
N SER A 155 -0.92 -15.63 2.78
CA SER A 155 -1.81 -15.69 1.62
C SER A 155 -1.18 -16.33 0.39
N LEU A 156 0.16 -16.34 0.29
CA LEU A 156 0.88 -17.01 -0.79
C LEU A 156 0.95 -18.55 -0.64
N GLU A 157 0.70 -19.07 0.56
CA GLU A 157 0.73 -20.52 0.84
C GLU A 157 -0.58 -21.21 0.44
N ALA A 158 -1.62 -20.43 0.14
CA ALA A 158 -2.97 -20.90 -0.16
C ALA A 158 -3.24 -21.12 -1.66
N THR A 159 -2.26 -20.83 -2.54
CA THR A 159 -2.32 -21.01 -4.00
C THR A 159 -1.37 -22.11 -4.47
#